data_b5b07843e57b86f3b0c4551863d14241
#
_entry.id   b5b07843e57b86f3b0c4551863d14241
#
_cell.length_a   1.000
_cell.length_b   1.000
_cell.length_c   1.000
_cell.angle_alpha   90.00
_cell.angle_beta   90.00
_cell.angle_gamma   90.00
#
_symmetry.space_group_name_H-M   'P 1'
#
loop_
_entity.id
_entity.type
_entity.pdbx_description
1 polymer ?
#
loop_
_entity_poly.entity_id
_entity_poly.type
_entity_poly.pdbx_seq_one_letter_code
_entity_poly.pdbx_strand_id
1 'polypeptide(L)'
;MYLGHMPTSQTSPPTPSSDTETRWSPALWAALIVLCGVVFLDALDVSMVGMALPSIQEDLSLTTGQLQWVVSGYVLGYGGLLLLGGRAADLLGRRRVLLWALAVFVIASALGGIADNGELLIAARVVKGVSAAFTAPAALSIITTTFAEGPARNRALSIFTTVGASGFSLGLVLGGLLTELGWRWTFLLPAPIAAILVVLARSYVPRDTHLRSGRGYDIPGAVTVSAAMLLLVHTVVTAPTAGWSSLSIVGGFAGTAVLFAAFIAIELRSPHPLVRLGILRSSRLVRANIAVMSLLGSYIGFQFIGTLYLQSMLGWSSLHTAFAFLPAGVIVALGSTRIAPVLNRYGTPRLLVVSFSFLTAGYALFLRLGENASYLTLILPTMLLLGLGFVIGFPALNVQATNGVADDEQGLASGLVSTSGQLGAAVGLAAVSAVVTSRTGTATDAVSMLNGFRPGIAVATGFGLFGLLVSVSGWVSERRQSAAAEPVPDGTVDEIPLAA
;
A
#
# COMPACT_ATOMS: atom_id res chain seq x y z
N MET A 1 8.74 41.68 -72.80
CA MET A 1 9.75 41.09 -71.87
C MET A 1 8.98 40.53 -70.74
N TYR A 2 8.56 39.25 -70.81
CA TYR A 2 7.76 38.56 -69.78
C TYR A 2 8.70 37.79 -68.91
N LEU A 3 8.74 38.11 -67.63
CA LEU A 3 9.39 37.29 -66.58
C LEU A 3 8.35 36.43 -65.93
N GLY A 4 8.46 35.09 -66.15
CA GLY A 4 7.60 34.08 -65.55
C GLY A 4 7.87 33.89 -64.10
N HIS A 5 6.82 33.88 -63.25
CA HIS A 5 6.84 33.42 -61.89
C HIS A 5 6.86 31.89 -61.91
N MET A 6 7.92 31.28 -61.31
CA MET A 6 7.95 29.87 -60.90
C MET A 6 7.24 29.72 -59.54
N PRO A 7 6.36 28.74 -59.39
CA PRO A 7 5.80 28.43 -58.07
C PRO A 7 6.84 27.66 -57.23
N THR A 8 7.20 28.21 -56.09
CA THR A 8 7.98 27.52 -55.06
C THR A 8 7.13 26.39 -54.46
N SER A 9 7.53 25.15 -54.69
CA SER A 9 6.99 23.96 -54.01
C SER A 9 7.29 24.05 -52.51
N GLN A 10 6.27 24.32 -51.70
CA GLN A 10 6.32 24.13 -50.26
C GLN A 10 6.38 22.63 -49.97
N THR A 11 7.56 22.12 -49.64
CA THR A 11 7.73 20.81 -49.03
C THR A 11 7.17 20.88 -47.61
N SER A 12 6.01 20.26 -47.40
CA SER A 12 5.45 20.02 -46.07
C SER A 12 6.49 19.32 -45.20
N PRO A 13 6.67 19.73 -43.93
CA PRO A 13 7.54 19.00 -43.02
C PRO A 13 7.03 17.57 -42.88
N PRO A 14 7.93 16.56 -42.76
CA PRO A 14 7.51 15.18 -42.61
C PRO A 14 6.72 15.06 -41.29
N THR A 15 5.50 14.56 -41.41
CA THR A 15 4.68 14.11 -40.29
C THR A 15 5.52 13.14 -39.43
N PRO A 16 5.65 13.36 -38.12
CA PRO A 16 6.34 12.38 -37.29
C PRO A 16 5.57 11.06 -37.37
N SER A 17 6.23 10.05 -37.92
CA SER A 17 5.72 8.68 -37.95
C SER A 17 5.45 8.21 -36.52
N SER A 18 4.18 8.19 -36.14
CA SER A 18 3.66 7.47 -34.98
C SER A 18 3.82 5.99 -35.25
N ASP A 19 4.84 5.31 -34.81
CA ASP A 19 4.93 3.87 -34.57
C ASP A 19 6.38 3.39 -34.59
N THR A 20 7.23 4.02 -33.79
CA THR A 20 8.38 3.32 -33.24
C THR A 20 8.01 2.94 -31.80
N GLU A 21 7.28 1.81 -31.63
CA GLU A 21 7.33 1.07 -30.37
C GLU A 21 8.82 0.84 -30.09
N THR A 22 9.37 1.62 -29.18
CA THR A 22 10.76 1.46 -28.75
C THR A 22 10.87 0.08 -28.12
N ARG A 23 11.36 -0.89 -28.92
CA ARG A 23 11.67 -2.23 -28.41
C ARG A 23 12.72 -2.07 -27.34
N TRP A 24 12.38 -2.39 -26.10
CA TRP A 24 13.33 -2.35 -25.01
C TRP A 24 14.47 -3.34 -25.24
N SER A 25 15.68 -2.91 -24.95
CA SER A 25 16.85 -3.78 -25.01
C SER A 25 16.71 -4.92 -23.99
N PRO A 26 17.36 -6.08 -24.23
CA PRO A 26 17.39 -7.18 -23.24
C PRO A 26 17.85 -6.74 -21.86
N ALA A 27 18.76 -5.76 -21.78
CA ALA A 27 19.24 -5.19 -20.51
C ALA A 27 18.14 -4.42 -19.77
N LEU A 28 17.31 -3.63 -20.47
CA LEU A 28 16.16 -2.93 -19.87
C LEU A 28 15.11 -3.93 -19.36
N TRP A 29 14.84 -4.99 -20.10
CA TRP A 29 13.95 -6.05 -19.64
C TRP A 29 14.50 -6.77 -18.41
N ALA A 30 15.78 -7.11 -18.41
CA ALA A 30 16.42 -7.76 -17.26
C ALA A 30 16.36 -6.87 -16.01
N ALA A 31 16.65 -5.57 -16.15
CA ALA A 31 16.50 -4.61 -15.05
C ALA A 31 15.06 -4.57 -14.53
N LEU A 32 14.06 -4.45 -15.42
CA LEU A 32 12.64 -4.42 -15.03
C LEU A 32 12.22 -5.70 -14.32
N ILE A 33 12.61 -6.88 -14.81
CA ILE A 33 12.29 -8.16 -14.20
C ILE A 33 12.85 -8.23 -12.77
N VAL A 34 14.09 -7.78 -12.55
CA VAL A 34 14.69 -7.73 -11.21
C VAL A 34 13.89 -6.80 -10.28
N LEU A 35 13.56 -5.59 -10.74
CA LEU A 35 12.81 -4.62 -9.95
C LEU A 35 11.38 -5.08 -9.65
N CYS A 36 10.74 -5.73 -10.63
CA CYS A 36 9.45 -6.39 -10.43
C CYS A 36 9.55 -7.55 -9.44
N GLY A 37 10.64 -8.33 -9.49
CA GLY A 37 10.91 -9.41 -8.54
C GLY A 37 11.02 -8.91 -7.09
N VAL A 38 11.56 -7.71 -6.88
CA VAL A 38 11.65 -7.09 -5.54
C VAL A 38 10.26 -6.79 -4.98
N VAL A 39 9.41 -6.06 -5.72
CA VAL A 39 8.06 -5.73 -5.23
C VAL A 39 7.17 -6.97 -5.11
N PHE A 40 7.36 -7.94 -5.99
CA PHE A 40 6.71 -9.24 -5.90
C PHE A 40 7.06 -9.95 -4.60
N LEU A 41 8.34 -10.00 -4.24
CA LEU A 41 8.84 -10.63 -3.04
C LEU A 41 8.31 -9.95 -1.77
N ASP A 42 8.29 -8.60 -1.73
CA ASP A 42 7.74 -7.85 -0.61
C ASP A 42 6.24 -8.14 -0.41
N ALA A 43 5.46 -8.16 -1.49
CA ALA A 43 4.03 -8.44 -1.44
C ALA A 43 3.72 -9.90 -1.07
N LEU A 44 4.51 -10.84 -1.61
CA LEU A 44 4.43 -12.26 -1.33
C LEU A 44 4.72 -12.53 0.16
N ASP A 45 5.75 -11.93 0.72
CA ASP A 45 6.15 -12.12 2.13
C ASP A 45 5.02 -11.71 3.10
N VAL A 46 4.38 -10.57 2.84
CA VAL A 46 3.28 -10.09 3.69
C VAL A 46 2.12 -11.08 3.70
N SER A 47 1.72 -11.57 2.54
CA SER A 47 0.56 -12.45 2.42
C SER A 47 0.83 -13.88 2.90
N MET A 48 2.04 -14.41 2.67
CA MET A 48 2.44 -15.76 3.15
C MET A 48 2.39 -15.85 4.67
N VAL A 49 2.95 -14.88 5.38
CA VAL A 49 2.96 -14.87 6.84
C VAL A 49 1.54 -14.78 7.40
N GLY A 50 0.64 -14.05 6.73
CA GLY A 50 -0.77 -14.00 7.09
C GLY A 50 -1.46 -15.36 7.16
N MET A 51 -1.08 -16.29 6.28
CA MET A 51 -1.62 -17.67 6.30
C MET A 51 -1.00 -18.55 7.38
N ALA A 52 0.22 -18.27 7.80
CA ALA A 52 0.97 -19.05 8.78
C ALA A 52 0.65 -18.68 10.24
N LEU A 53 -0.11 -17.62 10.49
CA LEU A 53 -0.31 -17.07 11.84
C LEU A 53 -0.78 -18.11 12.87
N PRO A 54 -1.81 -18.95 12.63
CA PRO A 54 -2.25 -19.94 13.60
C PRO A 54 -1.17 -20.99 13.91
N SER A 55 -0.47 -21.48 12.89
CA SER A 55 0.61 -22.46 13.07
C SER A 55 1.80 -21.87 13.82
N ILE A 56 2.13 -20.59 13.62
CA ILE A 56 3.14 -19.85 14.39
C ILE A 56 2.68 -19.71 15.84
N GLN A 57 1.41 -19.39 16.06
CA GLN A 57 0.83 -19.23 17.38
C GLN A 57 0.94 -20.52 18.19
N GLU A 58 0.58 -21.65 17.58
CA GLU A 58 0.61 -22.97 18.22
C GLU A 58 2.06 -23.41 18.52
N ASP A 59 2.96 -23.37 17.53
CA ASP A 59 4.33 -23.86 17.65
C ASP A 59 5.17 -23.05 18.66
N LEU A 60 5.01 -21.72 18.66
CA LEU A 60 5.74 -20.81 19.57
C LEU A 60 4.94 -20.43 20.81
N SER A 61 3.74 -21.01 21.03
CA SER A 61 2.84 -20.75 22.16
C SER A 61 2.57 -19.25 22.39
N LEU A 62 2.34 -18.49 21.29
CA LEU A 62 2.15 -17.04 21.35
C LEU A 62 0.75 -16.66 21.82
N THR A 63 0.67 -15.62 22.62
CA THR A 63 -0.61 -14.91 22.86
C THR A 63 -1.08 -14.18 21.61
N THR A 64 -2.37 -13.89 21.51
CA THR A 64 -2.93 -13.12 20.37
C THR A 64 -2.23 -11.76 20.23
N GLY A 65 -1.84 -11.10 21.33
CA GLY A 65 -1.09 -9.86 21.31
C GLY A 65 0.32 -10.01 20.72
N GLN A 66 1.03 -11.08 21.05
CA GLN A 66 2.34 -11.37 20.46
C GLN A 66 2.20 -11.75 18.98
N LEU A 67 1.17 -12.53 18.62
CA LEU A 67 0.87 -12.88 17.23
C LEU A 67 0.59 -11.64 16.36
N GLN A 68 -0.12 -10.65 16.90
CA GLN A 68 -0.31 -9.36 16.26
C GLN A 68 1.03 -8.70 15.91
N TRP A 69 2.04 -8.80 16.79
CA TRP A 69 3.36 -8.23 16.55
C TRP A 69 4.12 -8.90 15.39
N VAL A 70 3.84 -10.17 15.08
CA VAL A 70 4.41 -10.83 13.90
C VAL A 70 3.98 -10.11 12.59
N VAL A 71 2.77 -9.58 12.55
CA VAL A 71 2.28 -8.76 11.42
C VAL A 71 2.71 -7.31 11.57
N SER A 72 2.40 -6.70 12.73
CA SER A 72 2.64 -5.27 12.97
C SER A 72 4.12 -4.90 13.00
N GLY A 73 5.01 -5.81 13.38
CA GLY A 73 6.45 -5.59 13.35
C GLY A 73 6.98 -5.26 11.95
N TYR A 74 6.48 -5.97 10.94
CA TYR A 74 6.79 -5.66 9.54
C TYR A 74 6.24 -4.28 9.14
N VAL A 75 4.98 -4.02 9.47
CA VAL A 75 4.30 -2.74 9.16
C VAL A 75 4.99 -1.57 9.87
N LEU A 76 5.45 -1.77 11.12
CA LEU A 76 6.25 -0.80 11.88
C LEU A 76 7.53 -0.41 11.14
N GLY A 77 8.33 -1.42 10.78
CA GLY A 77 9.60 -1.19 10.07
C GLY A 77 9.37 -0.53 8.70
N TYR A 78 8.40 -1.04 7.95
CA TYR A 78 8.08 -0.54 6.60
C TYR A 78 7.50 0.89 6.64
N GLY A 79 6.40 1.08 7.34
CA GLY A 79 5.69 2.37 7.38
C GLY A 79 6.50 3.47 8.08
N GLY A 80 7.22 3.12 9.15
CA GLY A 80 8.01 4.07 9.92
C GLY A 80 9.23 4.63 9.17
N LEU A 81 9.83 3.84 8.27
CA LEU A 81 11.07 4.22 7.58
C LEU A 81 10.91 4.46 6.08
N LEU A 82 9.70 4.36 5.52
CA LEU A 82 9.47 4.46 4.08
C LEU A 82 9.95 5.80 3.49
N LEU A 83 9.68 6.92 4.15
CA LEU A 83 10.13 8.25 3.72
C LEU A 83 11.65 8.39 3.82
N LEU A 84 12.25 7.85 4.88
CA LEU A 84 13.71 7.80 5.03
C LEU A 84 14.34 6.92 3.94
N GLY A 85 13.74 5.77 3.63
CA GLY A 85 14.21 4.86 2.58
C GLY A 85 14.25 5.50 1.20
N GLY A 86 13.20 6.24 0.83
CA GLY A 86 13.18 7.03 -0.40
C GLY A 86 14.30 8.05 -0.45
N ARG A 87 14.51 8.77 0.66
CA ARG A 87 15.57 9.77 0.76
C ARG A 87 16.96 9.16 0.72
N ALA A 88 17.18 8.06 1.44
CA ALA A 88 18.45 7.33 1.42
C ALA A 88 18.81 6.84 -0.01
N ALA A 89 17.82 6.40 -0.78
CA ALA A 89 18.03 6.00 -2.17
C ALA A 89 18.56 7.16 -3.04
N ASP A 90 18.05 8.36 -2.85
CA ASP A 90 18.51 9.55 -3.57
C ASP A 90 19.91 10.03 -3.12
N LEU A 91 20.27 9.82 -1.83
CA LEU A 91 21.52 10.26 -1.23
C LEU A 91 22.69 9.30 -1.48
N LEU A 92 22.47 8.02 -1.16
CA LEU A 92 23.50 6.99 -1.12
C LEU A 92 23.63 6.24 -2.44
N GLY A 93 22.69 6.51 -3.37
CA GLY A 93 22.57 5.81 -4.65
C GLY A 93 21.53 4.70 -4.60
N ARG A 94 20.61 4.73 -5.54
CA ARG A 94 19.41 3.87 -5.60
C ARG A 94 19.78 2.39 -5.67
N ARG A 95 20.73 2.05 -6.56
CA ARG A 95 21.21 0.67 -6.71
C ARG A 95 21.91 0.18 -5.44
N ARG A 96 22.74 1.01 -4.83
CA ARG A 96 23.47 0.64 -3.60
C ARG A 96 22.50 0.37 -2.46
N VAL A 97 21.52 1.26 -2.25
CA VAL A 97 20.48 1.10 -1.23
C VAL A 97 19.66 -0.15 -1.49
N LEU A 98 19.22 -0.41 -2.73
CA LEU A 98 18.49 -1.63 -3.11
C LEU A 98 19.28 -2.91 -2.75
N LEU A 99 20.56 -2.96 -3.09
CA LEU A 99 21.40 -4.12 -2.82
C LEU A 99 21.58 -4.39 -1.32
N TRP A 100 21.84 -3.33 -0.53
CA TRP A 100 21.97 -3.47 0.91
C TRP A 100 20.66 -3.89 1.57
N ALA A 101 19.55 -3.28 1.17
CA ALA A 101 18.25 -3.62 1.70
C ALA A 101 17.86 -5.08 1.37
N LEU A 102 18.08 -5.55 0.14
CA LEU A 102 17.86 -6.95 -0.21
C LEU A 102 18.76 -7.91 0.59
N ALA A 103 20.02 -7.55 0.84
CA ALA A 103 20.91 -8.36 1.67
C ALA A 103 20.39 -8.46 3.12
N VAL A 104 19.91 -7.35 3.68
CA VAL A 104 19.24 -7.32 4.99
C VAL A 104 17.99 -8.19 5.00
N PHE A 105 17.18 -8.15 3.92
CA PHE A 105 16.02 -9.02 3.77
C PHE A 105 16.39 -10.51 3.78
N VAL A 106 17.46 -10.91 3.08
CA VAL A 106 17.97 -12.30 3.09
C VAL A 106 18.28 -12.76 4.52
N ILE A 107 19.05 -11.93 5.25
CA ILE A 107 19.46 -12.26 6.62
C ILE A 107 18.23 -12.35 7.54
N ALA A 108 17.34 -11.37 7.49
CA ALA A 108 16.13 -11.34 8.31
C ALA A 108 15.17 -12.49 7.97
N SER A 109 15.08 -12.90 6.69
CA SER A 109 14.32 -14.06 6.26
C SER A 109 14.90 -15.35 6.83
N ALA A 110 16.21 -15.54 6.74
CA ALA A 110 16.87 -16.71 7.32
C ALA A 110 16.66 -16.77 8.84
N LEU A 111 16.85 -15.65 9.56
CA LEU A 111 16.62 -15.56 11.01
C LEU A 111 15.18 -15.89 11.38
N GLY A 112 14.18 -15.37 10.63
CA GLY A 112 12.77 -15.69 10.86
C GLY A 112 12.47 -17.18 10.66
N GLY A 113 13.13 -17.83 9.70
CA GLY A 113 12.93 -19.25 9.42
C GLY A 113 13.55 -20.20 10.44
N ILE A 114 14.57 -19.77 11.19
CA ILE A 114 15.20 -20.55 12.26
C ILE A 114 14.75 -20.10 13.65
N ALA A 115 13.79 -19.17 13.74
CA ALA A 115 13.32 -18.66 15.02
C ALA A 115 12.67 -19.75 15.86
N ASP A 116 13.09 -19.85 17.12
CA ASP A 116 12.63 -20.78 18.14
C ASP A 116 11.77 -20.10 19.22
N ASN A 117 11.64 -18.78 19.15
CA ASN A 117 10.85 -17.96 20.05
C ASN A 117 10.21 -16.77 19.35
N GLY A 118 9.14 -16.23 19.96
CA GLY A 118 8.37 -15.12 19.39
C GLY A 118 9.17 -13.83 19.27
N GLU A 119 10.09 -13.55 20.18
CA GLU A 119 10.86 -12.30 20.18
C GLU A 119 11.80 -12.23 18.98
N LEU A 120 12.53 -13.31 18.68
CA LEU A 120 13.40 -13.40 17.53
C LEU A 120 12.59 -13.28 16.22
N LEU A 121 11.43 -13.96 16.17
CA LEU A 121 10.55 -13.88 15.01
C LEU A 121 10.03 -12.46 14.78
N ILE A 122 9.56 -11.79 15.83
CA ILE A 122 9.08 -10.39 15.76
C ILE A 122 10.23 -9.47 15.36
N ALA A 123 11.42 -9.62 15.93
CA ALA A 123 12.60 -8.84 15.55
C ALA A 123 12.96 -9.03 14.07
N ALA A 124 12.94 -10.27 13.57
CA ALA A 124 13.15 -10.57 12.16
C ALA A 124 12.09 -9.89 11.27
N ARG A 125 10.82 -9.85 11.70
CA ARG A 125 9.73 -9.15 11.00
C ARG A 125 9.95 -7.65 10.92
N VAL A 126 10.37 -7.02 12.04
CA VAL A 126 10.72 -5.59 12.04
C VAL A 126 11.85 -5.30 11.05
N VAL A 127 12.94 -6.09 11.08
CA VAL A 127 14.08 -5.92 10.17
C VAL A 127 13.68 -6.15 8.70
N LYS A 128 12.80 -7.11 8.41
CA LYS A 128 12.24 -7.30 7.06
C LYS A 128 11.42 -6.08 6.62
N GLY A 129 10.61 -5.52 7.52
CA GLY A 129 9.87 -4.28 7.25
C GLY A 129 10.80 -3.09 6.97
N VAL A 130 11.88 -2.96 7.74
CA VAL A 130 12.93 -1.97 7.47
C VAL A 130 13.51 -2.18 6.06
N SER A 131 13.85 -3.40 5.71
CA SER A 131 14.33 -3.71 4.35
C SER A 131 13.34 -3.26 3.28
N ALA A 132 12.06 -3.59 3.42
CA ALA A 132 11.00 -3.20 2.48
C ALA A 132 10.86 -1.68 2.36
N ALA A 133 11.05 -0.92 3.44
CA ALA A 133 11.04 0.54 3.44
C ALA A 133 12.12 1.16 2.53
N PHE A 134 13.19 0.44 2.29
CA PHE A 134 14.29 0.89 1.42
C PHE A 134 14.22 0.25 0.02
N THR A 135 13.75 -1.00 -0.12
CA THR A 135 13.67 -1.69 -1.42
C THR A 135 12.60 -1.07 -2.32
N ALA A 136 11.39 -0.84 -1.81
CA ALA A 136 10.27 -0.38 -2.60
C ALA A 136 10.50 1.00 -3.25
N PRO A 137 10.89 2.07 -2.52
CA PRO A 137 11.15 3.36 -3.14
C PRO A 137 12.40 3.35 -4.03
N ALA A 138 13.45 2.57 -3.68
CA ALA A 138 14.62 2.44 -4.53
C ALA A 138 14.28 1.80 -5.88
N ALA A 139 13.49 0.71 -5.88
CA ALA A 139 13.04 0.05 -7.10
C ALA A 139 12.20 0.99 -7.98
N LEU A 140 11.23 1.68 -7.39
CA LEU A 140 10.40 2.65 -8.10
C LEU A 140 11.25 3.79 -8.71
N SER A 141 12.18 4.33 -7.93
CA SER A 141 13.08 5.41 -8.36
C SER A 141 14.02 4.96 -9.49
N ILE A 142 14.49 3.70 -9.49
CA ILE A 142 15.29 3.15 -10.59
C ILE A 142 14.44 3.05 -11.85
N ILE A 143 13.19 2.57 -11.77
CA ILE A 143 12.29 2.51 -12.93
C ILE A 143 12.09 3.89 -13.54
N THR A 144 11.74 4.89 -12.72
CA THR A 144 11.44 6.26 -13.21
C THR A 144 12.63 6.96 -13.84
N THR A 145 13.86 6.54 -13.53
CA THR A 145 15.08 7.12 -14.10
C THR A 145 15.70 6.30 -15.23
N THR A 146 15.39 5.00 -15.30
CA THR A 146 15.93 4.11 -16.33
C THR A 146 15.07 4.13 -17.59
N PHE A 147 13.75 4.30 -17.45
CA PHE A 147 12.81 4.33 -18.56
C PHE A 147 12.48 5.76 -18.96
N ALA A 148 12.55 6.06 -20.26
CA ALA A 148 12.24 7.39 -20.80
C ALA A 148 10.81 7.82 -20.45
N GLU A 149 10.61 9.11 -20.21
CA GLU A 149 9.29 9.68 -19.93
C GLU A 149 8.29 9.39 -21.05
N GLY A 150 7.03 9.23 -20.64
CA GLY A 150 5.95 8.90 -21.56
C GLY A 150 5.59 7.41 -21.58
N PRO A 151 5.21 6.85 -22.75
CA PRO A 151 4.65 5.50 -22.87
C PRO A 151 5.55 4.39 -22.31
N ALA A 152 6.87 4.50 -22.48
CA ALA A 152 7.83 3.51 -22.01
C ALA A 152 7.84 3.41 -20.47
N ARG A 153 7.93 4.55 -19.77
CA ARG A 153 7.88 4.60 -18.29
C ARG A 153 6.52 4.13 -17.77
N ASN A 154 5.44 4.56 -18.37
CA ASN A 154 4.08 4.17 -17.99
C ASN A 154 3.88 2.66 -18.12
N ARG A 155 4.39 2.05 -19.20
CA ARG A 155 4.38 0.60 -19.39
C ARG A 155 5.20 -0.13 -18.31
N ALA A 156 6.40 0.35 -17.97
CA ALA A 156 7.24 -0.24 -16.94
C ALA A 156 6.58 -0.17 -15.56
N LEU A 157 5.98 0.96 -15.20
CA LEU A 157 5.25 1.15 -13.95
C LEU A 157 3.99 0.26 -13.88
N SER A 158 3.27 0.11 -14.99
CA SER A 158 2.11 -0.80 -15.06
C SER A 158 2.51 -2.25 -14.85
N ILE A 159 3.61 -2.71 -15.43
CA ILE A 159 4.13 -4.06 -15.20
C ILE A 159 4.54 -4.22 -13.74
N PHE A 160 5.28 -3.26 -13.19
CA PHE A 160 5.74 -3.25 -11.79
C PHE A 160 4.57 -3.38 -10.80
N THR A 161 3.53 -2.59 -10.95
CA THR A 161 2.35 -2.62 -10.08
C THR A 161 1.54 -3.91 -10.23
N THR A 162 1.40 -4.41 -11.47
CA THR A 162 0.70 -5.69 -11.74
C THR A 162 1.43 -6.87 -11.11
N VAL A 163 2.75 -6.91 -11.24
CA VAL A 163 3.57 -7.97 -10.64
C VAL A 163 3.53 -7.92 -9.12
N GLY A 164 3.56 -6.71 -8.52
CA GLY A 164 3.36 -6.54 -7.07
C GLY A 164 2.01 -7.08 -6.59
N ALA A 165 0.92 -6.75 -7.27
CA ALA A 165 -0.42 -7.26 -6.94
C ALA A 165 -0.51 -8.79 -7.09
N SER A 166 0.15 -9.36 -8.13
CA SER A 166 0.21 -10.80 -8.32
C SER A 166 1.00 -11.50 -7.22
N GLY A 167 2.05 -10.85 -6.70
CA GLY A 167 2.84 -11.33 -5.57
C GLY A 167 2.00 -11.57 -4.34
N PHE A 168 1.11 -10.63 -4.00
CA PHE A 168 0.20 -10.79 -2.87
C PHE A 168 -0.74 -11.99 -3.05
N SER A 169 -1.37 -12.13 -4.21
CA SER A 169 -2.31 -13.24 -4.49
C SER A 169 -1.61 -14.60 -4.50
N LEU A 170 -0.44 -14.68 -5.12
CA LEU A 170 0.34 -15.91 -5.15
C LEU A 170 0.90 -16.25 -3.76
N GLY A 171 1.24 -15.24 -2.97
CA GLY A 171 1.71 -15.41 -1.60
C GLY A 171 0.66 -16.01 -0.67
N LEU A 172 -0.62 -15.73 -0.86
CA LEU A 172 -1.69 -16.43 -0.11
C LEU A 172 -1.63 -17.95 -0.37
N VAL A 173 -1.55 -18.36 -1.64
CA VAL A 173 -1.54 -19.78 -2.02
C VAL A 173 -0.24 -20.47 -1.58
N LEU A 174 0.90 -19.85 -1.86
CA LEU A 174 2.20 -20.38 -1.43
C LEU A 174 2.32 -20.39 0.10
N GLY A 175 1.80 -19.37 0.78
CA GLY A 175 1.75 -19.31 2.24
C GLY A 175 0.96 -20.46 2.82
N GLY A 176 -0.23 -20.76 2.27
CA GLY A 176 -1.02 -21.92 2.68
C GLY A 176 -0.28 -23.24 2.45
N LEU A 177 0.28 -23.44 1.26
CA LEU A 177 1.02 -24.67 0.90
C LEU A 177 2.28 -24.86 1.78
N LEU A 178 3.08 -23.81 1.94
CA LEU A 178 4.32 -23.88 2.72
C LEU A 178 4.03 -24.06 4.22
N THR A 179 2.94 -23.50 4.72
CA THR A 179 2.56 -23.67 6.12
C THR A 179 2.22 -25.13 6.45
N GLU A 180 1.65 -25.88 5.50
CA GLU A 180 1.40 -27.32 5.69
C GLU A 180 2.68 -28.15 5.72
N LEU A 181 3.74 -27.70 5.03
CA LEU A 181 5.07 -28.30 5.12
C LEU A 181 5.84 -27.86 6.38
N GLY A 182 5.37 -26.78 7.04
CA GLY A 182 5.94 -26.14 8.19
C GLY A 182 6.03 -24.62 7.98
N TRP A 183 5.46 -23.84 8.92
CA TRP A 183 5.39 -22.38 8.80
C TRP A 183 6.76 -21.69 8.57
N ARG A 184 7.84 -22.31 9.01
CA ARG A 184 9.23 -21.81 8.82
C ARG A 184 9.58 -21.62 7.35
N TRP A 185 9.02 -22.42 6.45
CA TRP A 185 9.22 -22.29 5.01
C TRP A 185 8.67 -20.97 4.44
N THR A 186 7.69 -20.35 5.09
CA THR A 186 7.19 -19.02 4.68
C THR A 186 8.25 -17.92 4.86
N PHE A 187 9.25 -18.15 5.70
CA PHE A 187 10.42 -17.28 5.88
C PHE A 187 11.63 -17.78 5.10
N LEU A 188 11.88 -19.09 5.04
CA LEU A 188 13.05 -19.65 4.39
C LEU A 188 13.00 -19.54 2.86
N LEU A 189 11.83 -19.73 2.22
CA LEU A 189 11.71 -19.66 0.76
C LEU A 189 12.02 -18.25 0.20
N PRO A 190 11.57 -17.14 0.79
CA PRO A 190 11.94 -15.79 0.33
C PRO A 190 13.45 -15.51 0.36
N ALA A 191 14.21 -16.13 1.25
CA ALA A 191 15.64 -15.86 1.41
C ALA A 191 16.47 -16.19 0.14
N PRO A 192 16.43 -17.41 -0.45
CA PRO A 192 17.15 -17.70 -1.68
C PRO A 192 16.64 -16.86 -2.87
N ILE A 193 15.35 -16.56 -2.94
CA ILE A 193 14.80 -15.70 -3.99
C ILE A 193 15.41 -14.31 -3.88
N ALA A 194 15.44 -13.71 -2.68
CA ALA A 194 16.08 -12.43 -2.45
C ALA A 194 17.59 -12.47 -2.76
N ALA A 195 18.30 -13.55 -2.40
CA ALA A 195 19.71 -13.71 -2.72
C ALA A 195 19.96 -13.73 -4.24
N ILE A 196 19.12 -14.43 -4.99
CA ILE A 196 19.15 -14.41 -6.47
C ILE A 196 18.92 -12.99 -6.99
N LEU A 197 17.93 -12.27 -6.43
CA LEU A 197 17.65 -10.89 -6.81
C LEU A 197 18.83 -9.95 -6.51
N VAL A 198 19.59 -10.17 -5.41
CA VAL A 198 20.84 -9.42 -5.13
C VAL A 198 21.87 -9.63 -6.25
N VAL A 199 22.07 -10.88 -6.67
CA VAL A 199 23.03 -11.22 -7.75
C VAL A 199 22.59 -10.60 -9.08
N LEU A 200 21.32 -10.76 -9.43
CA LEU A 200 20.75 -10.19 -10.66
C LEU A 200 20.75 -8.66 -10.63
N ALA A 201 20.39 -8.03 -9.51
CA ALA A 201 20.43 -6.58 -9.36
C ALA A 201 21.85 -6.04 -9.50
N ARG A 202 22.85 -6.78 -8.98
CA ARG A 202 24.26 -6.42 -9.15
C ARG A 202 24.72 -6.45 -10.60
N SER A 203 24.11 -7.29 -11.44
CA SER A 203 24.47 -7.46 -12.84
C SER A 203 23.67 -6.56 -13.78
N TYR A 204 22.37 -6.43 -13.57
CA TYR A 204 21.45 -5.84 -14.54
C TYR A 204 20.90 -4.47 -14.16
N VAL A 205 20.88 -4.09 -12.87
CA VAL A 205 20.43 -2.76 -12.47
C VAL A 205 21.56 -1.75 -12.79
N PRO A 206 21.25 -0.66 -13.51
CA PRO A 206 22.23 0.36 -13.87
C PRO A 206 22.93 0.95 -12.64
N ARG A 207 24.22 1.30 -12.77
CA ARG A 207 24.95 2.02 -11.73
C ARG A 207 24.47 3.46 -11.70
N ASP A 208 24.42 4.05 -10.50
CA ASP A 208 24.11 5.45 -10.35
C ASP A 208 25.23 6.30 -10.96
N THR A 209 24.97 6.97 -12.09
CA THR A 209 25.95 7.77 -12.82
C THR A 209 26.07 9.19 -12.29
N HIS A 210 25.04 9.68 -11.60
CA HIS A 210 25.02 11.02 -11.00
C HIS A 210 24.35 10.96 -9.61
N LEU A 211 25.17 10.88 -8.58
CA LEU A 211 24.73 11.33 -7.27
C LEU A 211 24.48 12.85 -7.40
N ARG A 212 23.27 13.29 -7.16
CA ARG A 212 22.95 14.73 -7.15
C ARG A 212 23.73 15.40 -5.99
N SER A 213 25.01 15.67 -6.20
CA SER A 213 25.81 16.49 -5.31
C SER A 213 25.36 17.95 -5.48
N GLY A 214 24.84 18.56 -4.42
CA GLY A 214 24.59 20.01 -4.40
C GLY A 214 23.20 20.47 -3.94
N ARG A 215 22.22 19.59 -3.74
CA ARG A 215 20.99 19.98 -3.04
C ARG A 215 21.10 19.59 -1.58
N GLY A 216 20.94 20.56 -0.67
CA GLY A 216 20.86 20.32 0.76
C GLY A 216 19.77 19.26 1.06
N TYR A 217 20.04 18.40 2.03
CA TYR A 217 19.17 17.27 2.36
C TYR A 217 18.61 17.48 3.74
N ASP A 218 17.29 17.37 3.88
CA ASP A 218 16.62 17.45 5.17
C ASP A 218 16.73 16.11 5.93
N ILE A 219 17.94 15.80 6.39
CA ILE A 219 18.17 14.63 7.25
C ILE A 219 17.44 14.78 8.59
N PRO A 220 17.44 15.95 9.27
CA PRO A 220 16.67 16.14 10.49
C PRO A 220 15.17 15.90 10.30
N GLY A 221 14.57 16.40 9.22
CA GLY A 221 13.17 16.14 8.90
C GLY A 221 12.89 14.64 8.67
N ALA A 222 13.73 13.97 7.89
CA ALA A 222 13.58 12.53 7.64
C ALA A 222 13.71 11.69 8.93
N VAL A 223 14.65 12.00 9.80
CA VAL A 223 14.85 11.30 11.08
C VAL A 223 13.68 11.56 12.03
N THR A 224 13.24 12.83 12.17
CA THR A 224 12.14 13.16 13.09
C THR A 224 10.80 12.58 12.67
N VAL A 225 10.45 12.61 11.37
CA VAL A 225 9.21 11.98 10.89
C VAL A 225 9.26 10.46 11.03
N SER A 226 10.41 9.83 10.76
CA SER A 226 10.59 8.39 10.95
C SER A 226 10.47 8.00 12.43
N ALA A 227 11.11 8.75 13.33
CA ALA A 227 10.97 8.53 14.77
C ALA A 227 9.51 8.73 15.24
N ALA A 228 8.82 9.76 14.75
CA ALA A 228 7.41 9.99 15.03
C ALA A 228 6.53 8.81 14.58
N MET A 229 6.73 8.33 13.35
CA MET A 229 5.98 7.21 12.82
C MET A 229 6.26 5.90 13.56
N LEU A 230 7.52 5.60 13.85
CA LEU A 230 7.91 4.42 14.65
C LEU A 230 7.27 4.46 16.03
N LEU A 231 7.35 5.60 16.72
CA LEU A 231 6.76 5.77 18.03
C LEU A 231 5.22 5.67 18.00
N LEU A 232 4.60 6.28 16.97
CA LEU A 232 3.14 6.21 16.78
C LEU A 232 2.67 4.77 16.60
N VAL A 233 3.26 4.05 15.65
CA VAL A 233 2.87 2.66 15.35
C VAL A 233 3.15 1.77 16.56
N HIS A 234 4.31 1.91 17.23
CA HIS A 234 4.61 1.18 18.46
C HIS A 234 3.57 1.45 19.54
N THR A 235 3.22 2.72 19.79
CA THR A 235 2.24 3.12 20.80
C THR A 235 0.86 2.54 20.50
N VAL A 236 0.40 2.66 19.23
CA VAL A 236 -0.90 2.13 18.81
C VAL A 236 -0.97 0.61 18.94
N VAL A 237 0.08 -0.10 18.52
CA VAL A 237 0.14 -1.57 18.57
C VAL A 237 0.22 -2.09 20.01
N THR A 238 0.89 -1.36 20.91
CA THR A 238 1.05 -1.75 22.33
C THR A 238 -0.15 -1.34 23.19
N ALA A 239 -0.90 -0.31 22.79
CA ALA A 239 -2.01 0.23 23.57
C ALA A 239 -3.06 -0.81 24.02
N PRO A 240 -3.45 -1.82 23.22
CA PRO A 240 -4.40 -2.85 23.62
C PRO A 240 -3.94 -3.69 24.81
N THR A 241 -2.65 -3.98 24.90
CA THR A 241 -2.07 -4.83 25.95
C THR A 241 -1.62 -4.05 27.17
N ALA A 242 -1.07 -2.83 26.97
CA ALA A 242 -0.60 -1.97 28.06
C ALA A 242 -1.71 -1.13 28.72
N GLY A 243 -2.88 -1.03 28.06
CA GLY A 243 -4.00 -0.18 28.45
C GLY A 243 -3.89 1.25 27.90
N TRP A 244 -4.96 1.71 27.30
CA TRP A 244 -5.04 3.02 26.61
C TRP A 244 -4.74 4.23 27.51
N SER A 245 -5.03 4.12 28.80
CA SER A 245 -4.79 5.16 29.82
C SER A 245 -3.46 5.02 30.55
N SER A 246 -2.64 4.01 30.24
CA SER A 246 -1.34 3.83 30.88
C SER A 246 -0.39 4.99 30.57
N LEU A 247 0.49 5.31 31.52
CA LEU A 247 1.46 6.40 31.39
C LEU A 247 2.38 6.20 30.17
N SER A 248 2.73 4.95 29.86
CA SER A 248 3.55 4.61 28.70
C SER A 248 2.84 4.94 27.38
N ILE A 249 1.53 4.65 27.27
CA ILE A 249 0.74 4.91 26.06
C ILE A 249 0.43 6.39 25.90
N VAL A 250 -0.01 7.07 26.98
CA VAL A 250 -0.23 8.52 26.96
C VAL A 250 1.08 9.27 26.64
N GLY A 251 2.18 8.85 27.29
CA GLY A 251 3.51 9.38 27.01
C GLY A 251 3.98 9.12 25.57
N GLY A 252 3.67 7.94 25.02
CA GLY A 252 3.94 7.59 23.63
C GLY A 252 3.20 8.48 22.64
N PHE A 253 1.91 8.74 22.84
CA PHE A 253 1.16 9.69 22.02
C PHE A 253 1.65 11.13 22.17
N ALA A 254 1.97 11.58 23.39
CA ALA A 254 2.55 12.89 23.63
C ALA A 254 3.92 13.04 22.95
N GLY A 255 4.80 12.05 23.07
CA GLY A 255 6.09 12.01 22.39
C GLY A 255 5.94 12.03 20.86
N THR A 256 4.98 11.28 20.33
CA THR A 256 4.62 11.32 18.90
C THR A 256 4.20 12.71 18.45
N ALA A 257 3.31 13.37 19.22
CA ALA A 257 2.88 14.73 18.91
C ALA A 257 4.03 15.73 18.92
N VAL A 258 4.94 15.63 19.92
CA VAL A 258 6.15 16.45 19.99
C VAL A 258 7.07 16.23 18.79
N LEU A 259 7.30 14.97 18.39
CA LEU A 259 8.12 14.65 17.22
C LEU A 259 7.50 15.16 15.91
N PHE A 260 6.18 15.05 15.74
CA PHE A 260 5.51 15.65 14.57
C PHE A 260 5.58 17.18 14.59
N ALA A 261 5.41 17.81 15.76
CA ALA A 261 5.59 19.26 15.87
C ALA A 261 7.02 19.69 15.54
N ALA A 262 8.02 18.95 16.02
CA ALA A 262 9.42 19.17 15.66
C ALA A 262 9.66 18.98 14.15
N PHE A 263 9.11 17.92 13.55
CA PHE A 263 9.17 17.69 12.11
C PHE A 263 8.59 18.87 11.33
N ILE A 264 7.38 19.32 11.67
CA ILE A 264 6.73 20.49 11.02
C ILE A 264 7.60 21.74 11.18
N ALA A 265 8.17 21.98 12.36
CA ALA A 265 9.03 23.14 12.60
C ALA A 265 10.33 23.08 11.78
N ILE A 266 10.91 21.89 11.58
CA ILE A 266 12.08 21.66 10.74
C ILE A 266 11.71 21.91 9.26
N GLU A 267 10.61 21.31 8.76
CA GLU A 267 10.16 21.45 7.38
C GLU A 267 9.87 22.92 6.99
N LEU A 268 9.28 23.70 7.93
CA LEU A 268 9.01 25.12 7.70
C LEU A 268 10.27 25.98 7.62
N ARG A 269 11.40 25.51 8.18
CA ARG A 269 12.68 26.24 8.20
C ARG A 269 13.69 25.68 7.20
N SER A 270 13.48 24.47 6.71
CA SER A 270 14.39 23.81 5.78
C SER A 270 14.36 24.48 4.40
N PRO A 271 15.51 24.86 3.82
CA PRO A 271 15.56 25.36 2.45
C PRO A 271 15.22 24.29 1.41
N HIS A 272 15.34 23.00 1.78
CA HIS A 272 15.04 21.85 0.94
C HIS A 272 14.20 20.83 1.70
N PRO A 273 12.92 21.15 2.01
CA PRO A 273 12.08 20.30 2.84
C PRO A 273 11.86 18.92 2.22
N LEU A 274 11.76 17.89 3.07
CA LEU A 274 11.41 16.52 2.67
C LEU A 274 9.98 16.48 2.14
N VAL A 275 9.08 17.15 2.86
CA VAL A 275 7.65 17.26 2.53
C VAL A 275 7.31 18.74 2.40
N ARG A 276 7.05 19.20 1.19
CA ARG A 276 6.49 20.54 1.00
C ARG A 276 5.08 20.58 1.60
N LEU A 277 4.95 21.08 2.83
CA LEU A 277 3.68 21.08 3.57
C LEU A 277 2.51 21.71 2.80
N GLY A 278 2.81 22.55 1.79
CA GLY A 278 1.83 23.11 0.86
C GLY A 278 1.00 22.06 0.11
N ILE A 279 1.55 20.86 -0.14
CA ILE A 279 0.84 19.77 -0.81
C ILE A 279 -0.39 19.29 -0.02
N LEU A 280 -0.34 19.40 1.32
CA LEU A 280 -1.44 19.03 2.22
C LEU A 280 -2.64 19.99 2.14
N ARG A 281 -2.51 21.14 1.45
CA ARG A 281 -3.66 22.01 1.15
C ARG A 281 -4.59 21.40 0.12
N SER A 282 -4.12 20.42 -0.67
CA SER A 282 -4.96 19.66 -1.58
C SER A 282 -5.94 18.78 -0.80
N SER A 283 -7.20 19.16 -0.77
CA SER A 283 -8.25 18.34 -0.12
C SER A 283 -8.43 16.96 -0.78
N ARG A 284 -8.04 16.82 -2.06
CA ARG A 284 -8.05 15.54 -2.79
C ARG A 284 -6.97 14.61 -2.23
N LEU A 285 -5.76 15.11 -2.06
CA LEU A 285 -4.65 14.35 -1.49
C LEU A 285 -4.95 13.94 -0.04
N VAL A 286 -5.43 14.86 0.79
CA VAL A 286 -5.77 14.55 2.19
C VAL A 286 -6.85 13.47 2.27
N ARG A 287 -7.93 13.60 1.50
CA ARG A 287 -8.98 12.57 1.44
C ARG A 287 -8.45 11.22 0.94
N ALA A 288 -7.56 11.21 -0.05
CA ALA A 288 -6.93 9.98 -0.54
C ALA A 288 -6.11 9.30 0.55
N ASN A 289 -5.32 10.07 1.32
CA ASN A 289 -4.54 9.54 2.45
C ASN A 289 -5.43 8.95 3.57
N ILE A 290 -6.50 9.64 3.95
CA ILE A 290 -7.46 9.13 4.94
C ILE A 290 -8.17 7.88 4.43
N ALA A 291 -8.57 7.87 3.17
CA ALA A 291 -9.28 6.73 2.59
C ALA A 291 -8.37 5.50 2.42
N VAL A 292 -7.09 5.67 2.05
CA VAL A 292 -6.16 4.52 1.97
C VAL A 292 -5.85 3.95 3.37
N MET A 293 -5.78 4.79 4.41
CA MET A 293 -5.70 4.31 5.79
C MET A 293 -6.90 3.42 6.14
N SER A 294 -8.11 3.85 5.77
CA SER A 294 -9.34 3.09 6.01
C SER A 294 -9.34 1.78 5.21
N LEU A 295 -8.91 1.80 3.95
CA LEU A 295 -8.87 0.63 3.07
C LEU A 295 -7.92 -0.44 3.61
N LEU A 296 -6.66 -0.08 3.89
CA LEU A 296 -5.67 -1.05 4.36
C LEU A 296 -5.92 -1.45 5.82
N GLY A 297 -6.39 -0.53 6.66
CA GLY A 297 -6.75 -0.83 8.06
C GLY A 297 -7.88 -1.85 8.16
N SER A 298 -8.95 -1.67 7.39
CA SER A 298 -10.05 -2.63 7.35
C SER A 298 -9.61 -3.99 6.77
N TYR A 299 -8.82 -3.97 5.70
CA TYR A 299 -8.41 -5.17 4.99
C TYR A 299 -7.47 -6.05 5.82
N ILE A 300 -6.41 -5.48 6.41
CA ILE A 300 -5.45 -6.21 7.24
C ILE A 300 -6.10 -6.70 8.53
N GLY A 301 -6.94 -5.89 9.17
CA GLY A 301 -7.72 -6.30 10.34
C GLY A 301 -8.69 -7.45 10.02
N PHE A 302 -9.39 -7.37 8.89
CA PHE A 302 -10.24 -8.46 8.41
C PHE A 302 -9.45 -9.74 8.11
N GLN A 303 -8.33 -9.62 7.39
CA GLN A 303 -7.49 -10.78 7.05
C GLN A 303 -7.00 -11.51 8.30
N PHE A 304 -6.59 -10.76 9.33
CA PHE A 304 -6.17 -11.35 10.61
C PHE A 304 -7.28 -12.17 11.25
N ILE A 305 -8.48 -11.61 11.42
CA ILE A 305 -9.61 -12.35 12.00
C ILE A 305 -10.04 -13.49 11.07
N GLY A 306 -10.13 -13.24 9.78
CA GLY A 306 -10.56 -14.24 8.81
C GLY A 306 -9.66 -15.48 8.83
N THR A 307 -8.35 -15.29 8.93
CA THR A 307 -7.41 -16.42 9.06
C THR A 307 -7.61 -17.18 10.38
N LEU A 308 -7.70 -16.49 11.51
CA LEU A 308 -7.95 -17.11 12.82
C LEU A 308 -9.30 -17.83 12.85
N TYR A 309 -10.33 -17.21 12.29
CA TYR A 309 -11.68 -17.81 12.23
C TYR A 309 -11.69 -19.10 11.41
N LEU A 310 -11.12 -19.09 10.20
CA LEU A 310 -11.14 -20.25 9.31
C LEU A 310 -10.26 -21.38 9.83
N GLN A 311 -9.06 -21.06 10.33
CA GLN A 311 -8.10 -22.08 10.78
C GLN A 311 -8.33 -22.50 12.22
N SER A 312 -8.37 -21.56 13.19
CA SER A 312 -8.41 -21.91 14.60
C SER A 312 -9.81 -22.29 15.09
N MET A 313 -10.88 -21.70 14.50
CA MET A 313 -12.25 -22.01 14.92
C MET A 313 -12.92 -23.07 14.05
N LEU A 314 -12.83 -22.96 12.69
CA LEU A 314 -13.43 -23.92 11.78
C LEU A 314 -12.53 -25.13 11.51
N GLY A 315 -11.27 -25.14 11.98
CA GLY A 315 -10.32 -26.22 11.78
C GLY A 315 -9.86 -26.43 10.35
N TRP A 316 -9.97 -25.38 9.50
CA TRP A 316 -9.51 -25.49 8.11
C TRP A 316 -8.00 -25.48 8.04
N SER A 317 -7.45 -26.28 7.10
CA SER A 317 -6.01 -26.22 6.85
C SER A 317 -5.61 -24.85 6.28
N SER A 318 -4.34 -24.50 6.40
CA SER A 318 -3.79 -23.26 5.88
C SER A 318 -3.99 -23.15 4.36
N LEU A 319 -3.84 -24.28 3.64
CA LEU A 319 -4.07 -24.33 2.19
C LEU A 319 -5.55 -24.15 1.83
N HIS A 320 -6.48 -24.77 2.60
CA HIS A 320 -7.91 -24.59 2.40
C HIS A 320 -8.31 -23.12 2.63
N THR A 321 -7.79 -22.50 3.67
CA THR A 321 -7.97 -21.06 3.95
C THR A 321 -7.43 -20.18 2.82
N ALA A 322 -6.25 -20.52 2.28
CA ALA A 322 -5.66 -19.79 1.17
C ALA A 322 -6.54 -19.85 -0.09
N PHE A 323 -7.08 -21.03 -0.42
CA PHE A 323 -8.06 -21.17 -1.52
C PHE A 323 -9.36 -20.44 -1.26
N ALA A 324 -9.80 -20.34 -0.01
CA ALA A 324 -10.97 -19.55 0.34
C ALA A 324 -10.78 -18.04 0.09
N PHE A 325 -9.58 -17.52 0.28
CA PHE A 325 -9.24 -16.13 -0.01
C PHE A 325 -8.87 -15.86 -1.47
N LEU A 326 -8.51 -16.90 -2.22
CA LEU A 326 -8.06 -16.80 -3.60
C LEU A 326 -9.01 -16.04 -4.54
N PRO A 327 -10.36 -16.17 -4.46
CA PRO A 327 -11.26 -15.42 -5.33
C PRO A 327 -11.06 -13.91 -5.27
N ALA A 328 -10.80 -13.33 -4.09
CA ALA A 328 -10.46 -11.91 -3.96
C ALA A 328 -9.15 -11.57 -4.67
N GLY A 329 -8.12 -12.40 -4.48
CA GLY A 329 -6.81 -12.23 -5.13
C GLY A 329 -6.89 -12.32 -6.65
N VAL A 330 -7.67 -13.26 -7.18
CA VAL A 330 -7.89 -13.42 -8.63
C VAL A 330 -8.57 -12.19 -9.23
N ILE A 331 -9.61 -11.66 -8.56
CA ILE A 331 -10.28 -10.42 -8.99
C ILE A 331 -9.29 -9.26 -9.04
N VAL A 332 -8.44 -9.12 -8.03
CA VAL A 332 -7.43 -8.05 -7.98
C VAL A 332 -6.39 -8.25 -9.09
N ALA A 333 -5.85 -9.44 -9.26
CA ALA A 333 -4.83 -9.72 -10.27
C ALA A 333 -5.34 -9.49 -11.71
N LEU A 334 -6.53 -10.02 -12.04
CA LEU A 334 -7.11 -9.89 -13.38
C LEU A 334 -7.72 -8.52 -13.64
N GLY A 335 -8.26 -7.88 -12.62
CA GLY A 335 -8.93 -6.59 -12.73
C GLY A 335 -7.97 -5.41 -12.76
N SER A 336 -6.80 -5.50 -12.11
CA SER A 336 -5.82 -4.41 -12.03
C SER A 336 -5.38 -3.90 -13.41
N THR A 337 -5.27 -4.79 -14.40
CA THR A 337 -4.88 -4.43 -15.78
C THR A 337 -6.01 -3.76 -16.57
N ARG A 338 -7.26 -3.90 -16.11
CA ARG A 338 -8.47 -3.41 -16.82
C ARG A 338 -9.12 -2.22 -16.13
N ILE A 339 -8.63 -1.80 -14.98
CA ILE A 339 -9.27 -0.74 -14.20
C ILE A 339 -9.06 0.67 -14.79
N ALA A 340 -7.95 0.92 -15.50
CA ALA A 340 -7.61 2.24 -16.03
C ALA A 340 -8.70 2.83 -16.96
N PRO A 341 -9.26 2.10 -17.95
CA PRO A 341 -10.37 2.60 -18.77
C PRO A 341 -11.62 2.94 -17.94
N VAL A 342 -11.89 2.18 -16.89
CA VAL A 342 -13.02 2.40 -15.98
C VAL A 342 -12.82 3.68 -15.17
N LEU A 343 -11.61 3.90 -14.65
CA LEU A 343 -11.23 5.14 -13.94
C LEU A 343 -11.38 6.38 -14.85
N ASN A 344 -10.93 6.27 -16.10
CA ASN A 344 -11.03 7.37 -17.05
C ASN A 344 -12.49 7.68 -17.43
N ARG A 345 -13.35 6.64 -17.54
CA ARG A 345 -14.76 6.83 -17.94
C ARG A 345 -15.64 7.38 -16.81
N TYR A 346 -15.49 6.90 -15.58
CA TYR A 346 -16.41 7.21 -14.49
C TYR A 346 -15.86 8.20 -13.46
N GLY A 347 -14.55 8.47 -13.50
CA GLY A 347 -13.85 9.33 -12.56
C GLY A 347 -13.58 8.68 -11.19
N THR A 348 -12.50 9.09 -10.54
CA THR A 348 -12.05 8.52 -9.26
C THR A 348 -13.04 8.68 -8.13
N PRO A 349 -13.75 9.81 -7.92
CA PRO A 349 -14.60 9.98 -6.73
C PRO A 349 -15.81 9.03 -6.70
N ARG A 350 -16.44 8.81 -7.88
CA ARG A 350 -17.56 7.86 -7.98
C ARG A 350 -17.12 6.44 -7.72
N LEU A 351 -15.98 6.06 -8.29
CA LEU A 351 -15.43 4.71 -8.14
C LEU A 351 -14.97 4.42 -6.72
N LEU A 352 -14.50 5.41 -5.98
CA LEU A 352 -14.18 5.26 -4.57
C LEU A 352 -15.43 5.00 -3.72
N VAL A 353 -16.53 5.69 -4.00
CA VAL A 353 -17.82 5.37 -3.34
C VAL A 353 -18.24 3.93 -3.61
N VAL A 354 -18.16 3.47 -4.87
CA VAL A 354 -18.48 2.09 -5.25
C VAL A 354 -17.54 1.09 -4.55
N SER A 355 -16.25 1.36 -4.55
CA SER A 355 -15.23 0.54 -3.88
C SER A 355 -15.53 0.34 -2.40
N PHE A 356 -15.68 1.45 -1.66
CA PHE A 356 -15.95 1.39 -0.22
C PHE A 356 -17.33 0.82 0.10
N SER A 357 -18.31 0.94 -0.81
CA SER A 357 -19.60 0.25 -0.67
C SER A 357 -19.43 -1.26 -0.75
N PHE A 358 -18.64 -1.78 -1.70
CA PHE A 358 -18.32 -3.20 -1.77
C PHE A 358 -17.56 -3.69 -0.55
N LEU A 359 -16.53 -2.95 -0.10
CA LEU A 359 -15.76 -3.32 1.10
C LEU A 359 -16.65 -3.36 2.34
N THR A 360 -17.43 -2.32 2.57
CA THR A 360 -18.33 -2.23 3.73
C THR A 360 -19.37 -3.33 3.71
N ALA A 361 -19.98 -3.61 2.53
CA ALA A 361 -20.95 -4.68 2.37
C ALA A 361 -20.31 -6.06 2.62
N GLY A 362 -19.07 -6.29 2.14
CA GLY A 362 -18.34 -7.53 2.37
C GLY A 362 -18.07 -7.78 3.85
N TYR A 363 -17.55 -6.76 4.57
CA TYR A 363 -17.33 -6.86 6.01
C TYR A 363 -18.64 -7.01 6.80
N ALA A 364 -19.68 -6.25 6.45
CA ALA A 364 -20.99 -6.36 7.08
C ALA A 364 -21.62 -7.74 6.87
N LEU A 365 -21.47 -8.32 5.68
CA LEU A 365 -21.91 -9.70 5.42
C LEU A 365 -21.18 -10.68 6.34
N PHE A 366 -19.87 -10.52 6.55
CA PHE A 366 -19.05 -11.38 7.40
C PHE A 366 -19.38 -11.27 8.89
N LEU A 367 -20.11 -10.24 9.35
CA LEU A 367 -20.67 -10.18 10.72
C LEU A 367 -21.61 -11.35 11.03
N ARG A 368 -22.12 -12.04 10.00
CA ARG A 368 -23.00 -13.22 10.14
C ARG A 368 -22.21 -14.51 10.44
N LEU A 369 -20.90 -14.41 10.71
CA LEU A 369 -20.06 -15.55 11.05
C LEU A 369 -20.64 -16.33 12.26
N GLY A 370 -20.52 -17.64 12.20
CA GLY A 370 -21.05 -18.55 13.20
C GLY A 370 -20.22 -19.83 13.27
N GLU A 371 -20.63 -20.79 14.12
CA GLU A 371 -19.90 -22.06 14.29
C GLU A 371 -19.83 -22.90 13.01
N ASN A 372 -20.84 -22.80 12.15
CA ASN A 372 -20.98 -23.57 10.91
C ASN A 372 -21.16 -22.64 9.71
N ALA A 373 -20.15 -21.82 9.39
CA ALA A 373 -20.25 -20.93 8.24
C ALA A 373 -20.12 -21.71 6.91
N SER A 374 -21.07 -21.48 6.02
CA SER A 374 -21.00 -22.03 4.67
C SER A 374 -20.08 -21.20 3.78
N TYR A 375 -19.17 -21.88 3.05
CA TYR A 375 -18.30 -21.24 2.08
C TYR A 375 -19.10 -20.46 1.02
N LEU A 376 -20.13 -21.07 0.44
CA LEU A 376 -20.90 -20.51 -0.68
C LEU A 376 -21.77 -19.31 -0.28
N THR A 377 -22.30 -19.30 0.94
CA THR A 377 -23.26 -18.26 1.37
C THR A 377 -22.65 -17.13 2.18
N LEU A 378 -21.47 -17.34 2.77
CA LEU A 378 -20.80 -16.33 3.58
C LEU A 378 -19.42 -15.98 3.04
N ILE A 379 -18.49 -16.96 2.94
CA ILE A 379 -17.08 -16.67 2.69
C ILE A 379 -16.87 -16.22 1.25
N LEU A 380 -17.35 -16.97 0.28
CA LEU A 380 -17.19 -16.65 -1.14
C LEU A 380 -17.79 -15.27 -1.52
N PRO A 381 -19.05 -14.93 -1.17
CA PRO A 381 -19.61 -13.62 -1.48
C PRO A 381 -18.82 -12.49 -0.80
N THR A 382 -18.34 -12.70 0.43
CA THR A 382 -17.45 -11.74 1.10
C THR A 382 -16.18 -11.53 0.30
N MET A 383 -15.49 -12.61 -0.11
CA MET A 383 -14.24 -12.49 -0.89
C MET A 383 -14.45 -11.80 -2.23
N LEU A 384 -15.57 -12.07 -2.92
CA LEU A 384 -15.90 -11.38 -4.17
C LEU A 384 -16.11 -9.88 -3.97
N LEU A 385 -16.86 -9.50 -2.92
CA LEU A 385 -17.08 -8.07 -2.60
C LEU A 385 -15.77 -7.38 -2.21
N LEU A 386 -14.93 -8.01 -1.38
CA LEU A 386 -13.65 -7.43 -0.99
C LEU A 386 -12.69 -7.30 -2.17
N GLY A 387 -12.63 -8.32 -3.05
CA GLY A 387 -11.82 -8.27 -4.27
C GLY A 387 -12.26 -7.15 -5.21
N LEU A 388 -13.56 -6.98 -5.44
CA LEU A 388 -14.12 -5.89 -6.25
C LEU A 388 -13.85 -4.52 -5.62
N GLY A 389 -14.03 -4.41 -4.31
CA GLY A 389 -13.71 -3.17 -3.59
C GLY A 389 -12.24 -2.80 -3.71
N PHE A 390 -11.34 -3.75 -3.50
CA PHE A 390 -9.90 -3.50 -3.51
C PHE A 390 -9.36 -3.17 -4.90
N VAL A 391 -9.77 -3.92 -5.93
CA VAL A 391 -9.31 -3.69 -7.32
C VAL A 391 -9.70 -2.33 -7.86
N ILE A 392 -10.83 -1.79 -7.42
CA ILE A 392 -11.29 -0.44 -7.78
C ILE A 392 -10.60 0.60 -6.89
N GLY A 393 -10.60 0.39 -5.57
CA GLY A 393 -10.22 1.39 -4.58
C GLY A 393 -8.74 1.73 -4.58
N PHE A 394 -7.87 0.74 -4.55
CA PHE A 394 -6.44 0.97 -4.40
C PHE A 394 -5.84 1.79 -5.57
N PRO A 395 -6.11 1.47 -6.86
CA PRO A 395 -5.67 2.30 -7.97
C PRO A 395 -6.34 3.69 -7.97
N ALA A 396 -7.65 3.76 -7.69
CA ALA A 396 -8.37 5.02 -7.66
C ALA A 396 -7.82 6.00 -6.61
N LEU A 397 -7.41 5.51 -5.44
CA LEU A 397 -6.79 6.32 -4.39
C LEU A 397 -5.42 6.87 -4.82
N ASN A 398 -4.60 6.07 -5.50
CA ASN A 398 -3.32 6.52 -6.03
C ASN A 398 -3.51 7.60 -7.10
N VAL A 399 -4.45 7.41 -8.02
CA VAL A 399 -4.78 8.41 -9.05
C VAL A 399 -5.34 9.68 -8.39
N GLN A 400 -6.24 9.57 -7.41
CA GLN A 400 -6.79 10.74 -6.71
C GLN A 400 -5.71 11.54 -5.98
N ALA A 401 -4.72 10.87 -5.39
CA ALA A 401 -3.65 11.52 -4.66
C ALA A 401 -2.69 12.31 -5.55
N THR A 402 -2.46 11.83 -6.78
CA THR A 402 -1.53 12.44 -7.73
C THR A 402 -2.20 13.44 -8.68
N ASN A 403 -3.53 13.38 -8.82
CA ASN A 403 -4.27 14.29 -9.70
C ASN A 403 -4.21 15.74 -9.21
N GLY A 404 -3.71 16.63 -10.09
CA GLY A 404 -3.54 18.06 -9.81
C GLY A 404 -2.33 18.38 -8.94
N VAL A 405 -1.44 17.43 -8.73
CA VAL A 405 -0.14 17.62 -8.09
C VAL A 405 0.91 17.85 -9.20
N ALA A 406 1.81 18.82 -8.99
CA ALA A 406 2.89 19.11 -9.92
C ALA A 406 3.78 17.87 -10.15
N ASP A 407 4.31 17.71 -11.36
CA ASP A 407 5.05 16.50 -11.76
C ASP A 407 6.25 16.20 -10.86
N ASP A 408 6.93 17.23 -10.35
CA ASP A 408 8.06 17.12 -9.42
C ASP A 408 7.63 16.72 -8.00
N GLU A 409 6.34 16.80 -7.66
CA GLU A 409 5.75 16.44 -6.36
C GLU A 409 4.94 15.13 -6.39
N GLN A 410 4.69 14.53 -7.55
CA GLN A 410 3.92 13.28 -7.66
C GLN A 410 4.56 12.11 -6.87
N GLY A 411 5.88 12.04 -6.85
CA GLY A 411 6.60 11.06 -6.03
C GLY A 411 6.34 11.23 -4.53
N LEU A 412 6.28 12.47 -4.05
CA LEU A 412 5.94 12.79 -2.67
C LEU A 412 4.49 12.40 -2.35
N ALA A 413 3.54 12.74 -3.24
CA ALA A 413 2.13 12.39 -3.08
C ALA A 413 1.94 10.87 -2.96
N SER A 414 2.58 10.09 -3.84
CA SER A 414 2.55 8.62 -3.81
C SER A 414 3.21 8.04 -2.56
N GLY A 415 4.32 8.63 -2.10
CA GLY A 415 4.99 8.27 -0.86
C GLY A 415 4.11 8.49 0.37
N LEU A 416 3.38 9.62 0.42
CA LEU A 416 2.42 9.91 1.48
C LEU A 416 1.27 8.89 1.50
N VAL A 417 0.71 8.52 0.35
CA VAL A 417 -0.32 7.48 0.26
C VAL A 417 0.21 6.14 0.78
N SER A 418 1.41 5.74 0.38
CA SER A 418 2.01 4.49 0.84
C SER A 418 2.23 4.49 2.36
N THR A 419 2.79 5.57 2.92
CA THR A 419 3.00 5.73 4.36
C THR A 419 1.67 5.73 5.13
N SER A 420 0.67 6.47 4.65
CA SER A 420 -0.67 6.51 5.24
C SER A 420 -1.33 5.13 5.19
N GLY A 421 -1.15 4.38 4.11
CA GLY A 421 -1.64 3.02 3.99
C GLY A 421 -1.04 2.08 5.05
N GLN A 422 0.28 2.13 5.26
CA GLN A 422 0.95 1.33 6.30
C GLN A 422 0.50 1.73 7.71
N LEU A 423 0.35 3.03 7.97
CA LEU A 423 -0.20 3.50 9.24
C LEU A 423 -1.63 2.98 9.45
N GLY A 424 -2.45 3.05 8.40
CA GLY A 424 -3.81 2.50 8.43
C GLY A 424 -3.84 1.01 8.74
N ALA A 425 -2.96 0.21 8.11
CA ALA A 425 -2.81 -1.21 8.37
C ALA A 425 -2.44 -1.49 9.85
N ALA A 426 -1.49 -0.74 10.40
CA ALA A 426 -1.09 -0.87 11.81
C ALA A 426 -2.24 -0.51 12.77
N VAL A 427 -2.88 0.64 12.55
CA VAL A 427 -4.00 1.13 13.40
C VAL A 427 -5.19 0.17 13.31
N GLY A 428 -5.56 -0.26 12.10
CA GLY A 428 -6.69 -1.17 11.88
C GLY A 428 -6.47 -2.53 12.53
N LEU A 429 -5.28 -3.12 12.35
CA LEU A 429 -4.92 -4.38 13.00
C LEU A 429 -4.91 -4.25 14.54
N ALA A 430 -4.32 -3.17 15.07
CA ALA A 430 -4.28 -2.95 16.52
C ALA A 430 -5.69 -2.76 17.10
N ALA A 431 -6.56 -2.00 16.44
CA ALA A 431 -7.94 -1.80 16.89
C ALA A 431 -8.73 -3.13 16.88
N VAL A 432 -8.60 -3.89 15.80
CA VAL A 432 -9.23 -5.21 15.67
C VAL A 432 -8.72 -6.19 16.72
N SER A 433 -7.40 -6.32 16.85
CA SER A 433 -6.77 -7.21 17.84
C SER A 433 -7.14 -6.84 19.28
N ALA A 434 -7.18 -5.53 19.60
CA ALA A 434 -7.62 -5.04 20.91
C ALA A 434 -9.03 -5.54 21.28
N VAL A 435 -9.96 -5.40 20.34
CA VAL A 435 -11.35 -5.82 20.54
C VAL A 435 -11.44 -7.34 20.66
N VAL A 436 -10.74 -8.08 19.80
CA VAL A 436 -10.70 -9.55 19.88
C VAL A 436 -10.16 -9.98 21.26
N THR A 437 -8.96 -9.51 21.62
CA THR A 437 -8.30 -9.92 22.88
C THR A 437 -9.11 -9.55 24.12
N SER A 438 -9.73 -8.36 24.13
CA SER A 438 -10.54 -7.91 25.29
C SER A 438 -11.82 -8.72 25.48
N ARG A 439 -12.30 -9.41 24.44
CA ARG A 439 -13.56 -10.17 24.45
C ARG A 439 -13.35 -11.67 24.53
N THR A 440 -12.28 -12.20 23.93
CA THR A 440 -11.97 -13.65 24.00
C THR A 440 -11.19 -14.01 25.27
N GLY A 441 -10.38 -13.10 25.82
CA GLY A 441 -9.48 -13.42 26.92
C GLY A 441 -8.54 -14.59 26.57
N THR A 442 -8.49 -15.59 27.44
CA THR A 442 -7.75 -16.86 27.27
C THR A 442 -8.65 -18.02 26.81
N ALA A 443 -9.93 -17.76 26.57
CA ALA A 443 -10.89 -18.81 26.22
C ALA A 443 -10.67 -19.30 24.78
N THR A 444 -10.78 -20.62 24.60
CA THR A 444 -10.59 -21.31 23.32
C THR A 444 -11.87 -21.94 22.78
N ASP A 445 -13.00 -21.81 23.51
CA ASP A 445 -14.27 -22.31 23.08
C ASP A 445 -14.90 -21.44 21.98
N ALA A 446 -15.67 -22.06 21.09
CA ALA A 446 -16.25 -21.44 19.89
C ALA A 446 -17.10 -20.19 20.22
N VAL A 447 -17.89 -20.25 21.31
CA VAL A 447 -18.75 -19.12 21.71
C VAL A 447 -17.91 -17.89 22.10
N SER A 448 -16.89 -18.11 22.92
CA SER A 448 -15.97 -17.04 23.35
C SER A 448 -15.19 -16.46 22.17
N MET A 449 -14.73 -17.29 21.24
CA MET A 449 -14.07 -16.83 20.01
C MET A 449 -15.01 -15.96 19.15
N LEU A 450 -16.27 -16.38 18.96
CA LEU A 450 -17.26 -15.58 18.23
C LEU A 450 -17.58 -14.24 18.90
N ASN A 451 -17.60 -14.24 20.25
CA ASN A 451 -17.79 -13.00 21.03
C ASN A 451 -16.65 -11.99 20.85
N GLY A 452 -15.47 -12.42 20.42
CA GLY A 452 -14.36 -11.55 20.03
C GLY A 452 -14.34 -11.24 18.55
N PHE A 453 -14.54 -12.22 17.69
CA PHE A 453 -14.42 -12.06 16.23
C PHE A 453 -15.49 -11.16 15.64
N ARG A 454 -16.78 -11.31 16.04
CA ARG A 454 -17.86 -10.42 15.55
C ARG A 454 -17.63 -8.95 15.83
N PRO A 455 -17.31 -8.51 17.06
CA PRO A 455 -16.95 -7.11 17.32
C PRO A 455 -15.68 -6.68 16.58
N GLY A 456 -14.69 -7.57 16.41
CA GLY A 456 -13.50 -7.29 15.62
C GLY A 456 -13.83 -7.01 14.14
N ILE A 457 -14.72 -7.80 13.52
CA ILE A 457 -15.24 -7.53 12.16
C ILE A 457 -16.07 -6.25 12.12
N ALA A 458 -16.81 -5.92 13.18
CA ALA A 458 -17.53 -4.65 13.27
C ALA A 458 -16.56 -3.44 13.23
N VAL A 459 -15.39 -3.56 13.85
CA VAL A 459 -14.32 -2.53 13.74
C VAL A 459 -13.85 -2.40 12.29
N ALA A 460 -13.56 -3.51 11.60
CA ALA A 460 -13.18 -3.49 10.18
C ALA A 460 -14.28 -2.87 9.30
N THR A 461 -15.56 -3.21 9.59
CA THR A 461 -16.74 -2.61 8.93
C THR A 461 -16.81 -1.09 9.19
N GLY A 462 -16.51 -0.66 10.42
CA GLY A 462 -16.44 0.75 10.80
C GLY A 462 -15.38 1.53 10.00
N PHE A 463 -14.18 0.95 9.81
CA PHE A 463 -13.18 1.52 8.92
C PHE A 463 -13.67 1.60 7.48
N GLY A 464 -14.31 0.54 6.96
CA GLY A 464 -14.91 0.54 5.62
C GLY A 464 -15.96 1.65 5.45
N LEU A 465 -16.85 1.77 6.44
CA LEU A 465 -17.90 2.82 6.46
C LEU A 465 -17.28 4.23 6.54
N PHE A 466 -16.25 4.42 7.36
CA PHE A 466 -15.53 5.69 7.45
C PHE A 466 -14.90 6.07 6.11
N GLY A 467 -14.24 5.14 5.42
CA GLY A 467 -13.72 5.33 4.06
C GLY A 467 -14.82 5.67 3.06
N LEU A 468 -16.01 5.05 3.18
CA LEU A 468 -17.19 5.39 2.38
C LEU A 468 -17.65 6.83 2.61
N LEU A 469 -17.77 7.27 3.85
CA LEU A 469 -18.16 8.64 4.19
C LEU A 469 -17.17 9.67 3.64
N VAL A 470 -15.85 9.41 3.78
CA VAL A 470 -14.80 10.25 3.19
C VAL A 470 -14.93 10.31 1.66
N SER A 471 -15.20 9.19 1.01
CA SER A 471 -15.37 9.11 -0.45
C SER A 471 -16.62 9.86 -0.93
N VAL A 472 -17.75 9.71 -0.23
CA VAL A 472 -18.99 10.45 -0.51
C VAL A 472 -18.78 11.95 -0.35
N SER A 473 -18.10 12.39 0.73
CA SER A 473 -17.79 13.81 0.93
C SER A 473 -16.96 14.38 -0.22
N GLY A 474 -16.00 13.60 -0.73
CA GLY A 474 -15.19 13.96 -1.89
C GLY A 474 -16.03 14.11 -3.17
N TRP A 475 -16.88 13.15 -3.44
CA TRP A 475 -17.75 13.16 -4.61
C TRP A 475 -18.74 14.34 -4.59
N VAL A 476 -19.38 14.62 -3.44
CA VAL A 476 -20.28 15.76 -3.28
C VAL A 476 -19.54 17.09 -3.45
N SER A 477 -18.34 17.22 -2.89
CA SER A 477 -17.51 18.41 -3.03
C SER A 477 -17.15 18.71 -4.50
N GLU A 478 -16.76 17.69 -5.27
CA GLU A 478 -16.45 17.87 -6.69
C GLU A 478 -17.68 18.23 -7.53
N ARG A 479 -18.82 17.60 -7.26
CA ARG A 479 -20.07 17.96 -7.94
C ARG A 479 -20.46 19.43 -7.71
N ARG A 480 -20.31 19.92 -6.48
CA ARG A 480 -20.59 21.33 -6.15
C ARG A 480 -19.64 22.29 -6.87
N GLN A 481 -18.36 21.93 -6.98
CA GLN A 481 -17.37 22.72 -7.72
C GLN A 481 -17.66 22.75 -9.23
N SER A 482 -18.04 21.61 -9.81
CA SER A 482 -18.42 21.54 -11.23
C SER A 482 -19.70 22.34 -11.52
N ALA A 483 -20.71 22.28 -10.66
CA ALA A 483 -21.94 23.07 -10.81
C ALA A 483 -21.72 24.58 -10.64
N ALA A 484 -20.74 24.99 -9.81
CA ALA A 484 -20.38 26.39 -9.65
C ALA A 484 -19.51 26.94 -10.79
N ALA A 485 -18.90 26.06 -11.59
CA ALA A 485 -18.06 26.41 -12.74
C ALA A 485 -18.82 26.41 -14.08
N GLU A 486 -20.10 25.97 -14.12
CA GLU A 486 -20.94 26.12 -15.32
C GLU A 486 -21.25 27.63 -15.49
N PRO A 487 -20.93 28.21 -16.69
CA PRO A 487 -21.26 29.61 -16.97
C PRO A 487 -22.76 29.80 -16.81
N VAL A 488 -23.16 30.86 -16.11
CA VAL A 488 -24.53 31.35 -16.13
C VAL A 488 -24.88 31.55 -17.62
N PRO A 489 -25.98 30.97 -18.14
CA PRO A 489 -26.37 31.20 -19.53
C PRO A 489 -26.47 32.70 -19.73
N ASP A 490 -25.71 33.18 -20.71
CA ASP A 490 -25.73 34.61 -21.10
C ASP A 490 -27.18 35.00 -21.36
N GLY A 491 -27.77 35.69 -20.41
CA GLY A 491 -29.15 36.15 -20.50
C GLY A 491 -29.23 37.04 -21.71
N THR A 492 -30.09 36.70 -22.65
CA THR A 492 -30.56 37.48 -23.76
C THR A 492 -30.37 38.96 -23.53
N VAL A 493 -29.38 39.58 -24.20
CA VAL A 493 -29.31 41.02 -24.34
C VAL A 493 -30.53 41.35 -25.17
N ASP A 494 -31.62 41.83 -24.54
CA ASP A 494 -32.76 42.44 -25.19
C ASP A 494 -32.19 43.56 -26.09
N GLU A 495 -32.22 43.36 -27.39
CA GLU A 495 -31.96 44.38 -28.38
C GLU A 495 -32.97 45.51 -28.13
N ILE A 496 -32.50 46.63 -27.59
CA ILE A 496 -33.28 47.87 -27.49
C ILE A 496 -33.45 48.32 -28.95
N PRO A 497 -34.70 48.38 -29.49
CA PRO A 497 -34.90 48.90 -30.83
C PRO A 497 -34.60 50.40 -30.83
N LEU A 498 -33.60 50.83 -31.58
CA LEU A 498 -33.37 52.21 -31.93
C LEU A 498 -34.55 52.65 -32.78
N ALA A 499 -35.48 53.38 -32.19
CA ALA A 499 -36.52 54.12 -32.90
C ALA A 499 -35.91 55.35 -33.57
N ALA A 500 -36.27 55.56 -34.84
CA ALA A 500 -35.88 56.57 -35.80
C ALA A 500 -36.10 58.02 -35.35
#